data_9f09582ee5ce676c8c90826732766708
#
_entry.id   9f09582ee5ce676c8c90826732766708
#
_cell.length_a   1.000
_cell.length_b   1.000
_cell.length_c   1.000
_cell.angle_alpha   90.00
_cell.angle_beta   90.00
_cell.angle_gamma   90.00
#
_symmetry.space_group_name_H-M   'P 1'
#
loop_
_entity.id
_entity.type
_entity.pdbx_description
1 polymer ?
#
loop_
_entity_poly.entity_id
_entity_poly.type
_entity_poly.pdbx_seq_one_letter_code
_entity_poly.pdbx_strand_id
1 'polypeptide(L)'
;MLEGKTVLLVITGGIAAYKSIELIRLLQTNNAIVVPVMTKSALQFIKPLSVAAIAGSKVYTELFDLTAEAEMGHIELSRSADIILVAPASADFLSKMAQGSCDDLASTLLLATDKPVFVAPSMNVRMWHHPATQRNLNAINDDGTITIGPNEGGMACGEFGLGRMSEPTEIVAFLNSYFKPVSYTHLTLPTIYSV
;
A
#
# COMPACT_ATOMS: atom_id res chain seq x y z
N MET A 1 6.14 13.27 7.87
CA MET A 1 5.52 13.86 6.66
C MET A 1 6.03 13.16 5.43
N LEU A 2 5.20 13.06 4.40
CA LEU A 2 5.52 12.35 3.15
C LEU A 2 6.46 13.13 2.21
N GLU A 3 6.82 14.35 2.54
CA GLU A 3 7.67 15.22 1.72
C GLU A 3 9.02 14.55 1.38
N GLY A 4 9.31 14.45 0.09
CA GLY A 4 10.51 13.81 -0.44
C GLY A 4 10.55 12.29 -0.35
N LYS A 5 9.48 11.65 0.16
CA LYS A 5 9.39 10.20 0.29
C LYS A 5 8.98 9.53 -1.02
N THR A 6 9.61 8.44 -1.34
CA THR A 6 9.22 7.58 -2.47
C THR A 6 8.26 6.50 -2.01
N VAL A 7 7.03 6.55 -2.55
CA VAL A 7 5.96 5.58 -2.30
C VAL A 7 5.87 4.62 -3.48
N LEU A 8 6.21 3.36 -3.27
CA LEU A 8 5.93 2.30 -4.23
C LEU A 8 4.46 1.89 -4.07
N LEU A 9 3.62 2.32 -5.00
CA LEU A 9 2.18 2.08 -4.95
C LEU A 9 1.82 0.83 -5.76
N VAL A 10 1.50 -0.24 -5.07
CA VAL A 10 0.98 -1.48 -5.66
C VAL A 10 -0.54 -1.40 -5.79
N ILE A 11 -1.04 -1.47 -7.03
CA ILE A 11 -2.48 -1.44 -7.34
C ILE A 11 -2.90 -2.85 -7.72
N THR A 12 -3.81 -3.44 -6.94
CA THR A 12 -4.34 -4.79 -7.22
C THR A 12 -5.73 -4.75 -7.86
N GLY A 13 -6.24 -5.92 -8.27
CA GLY A 13 -7.54 -6.03 -8.93
C GLY A 13 -8.72 -5.78 -7.99
N GLY A 14 -9.66 -4.98 -8.45
CA GLY A 14 -10.90 -4.66 -7.75
C GLY A 14 -11.46 -3.32 -8.19
N ILE A 15 -12.77 -3.12 -7.97
CA ILE A 15 -13.44 -1.89 -8.40
C ILE A 15 -12.79 -0.66 -7.76
N ALA A 16 -12.28 -0.76 -6.53
CA ALA A 16 -11.62 0.35 -5.84
C ALA A 16 -10.29 0.81 -6.49
N ALA A 17 -9.78 0.11 -7.51
CA ALA A 17 -8.58 0.53 -8.25
C ALA A 17 -8.73 1.95 -8.84
N TYR A 18 -9.94 2.42 -9.15
CA TYR A 18 -10.16 3.80 -9.63
C TYR A 18 -9.72 4.85 -8.60
N LYS A 19 -9.82 4.55 -7.31
CA LYS A 19 -9.40 5.46 -6.23
C LYS A 19 -7.89 5.69 -6.21
N SER A 20 -7.11 4.78 -6.80
CA SER A 20 -5.65 4.93 -6.89
C SER A 20 -5.24 6.17 -7.68
N ILE A 21 -6.06 6.63 -8.62
CA ILE A 21 -5.82 7.86 -9.38
C ILE A 21 -5.85 9.09 -8.45
N GLU A 22 -6.85 9.18 -7.59
CA GLU A 22 -6.95 10.24 -6.59
C GLU A 22 -5.86 10.12 -5.53
N LEU A 23 -5.59 8.89 -5.08
CA LEU A 23 -4.53 8.61 -4.11
C LEU A 23 -3.17 9.08 -4.61
N ILE A 24 -2.83 8.82 -5.89
CA ILE A 24 -1.58 9.31 -6.51
C ILE A 24 -1.51 10.84 -6.44
N ARG A 25 -2.59 11.54 -6.84
CA ARG A 25 -2.64 13.02 -6.79
C ARG A 25 -2.44 13.55 -5.38
N LEU A 26 -3.09 12.94 -4.38
CA LEU A 26 -2.97 13.37 -2.99
C LEU A 26 -1.57 13.11 -2.42
N LEU A 27 -0.95 11.98 -2.76
CA LEU A 27 0.44 11.70 -2.39
C LEU A 27 1.39 12.75 -2.98
N GLN A 28 1.23 13.08 -4.26
CA GLN A 28 2.03 14.12 -4.94
C GLN A 28 1.79 15.53 -4.38
N THR A 29 0.55 15.86 -4.01
CA THR A 29 0.23 17.13 -3.33
C THR A 29 0.93 17.24 -1.97
N ASN A 30 1.25 16.11 -1.35
CA ASN A 30 2.07 16.03 -0.14
C ASN A 30 3.58 15.89 -0.44
N ASN A 31 4.00 16.24 -1.66
CA ASN A 31 5.39 16.18 -2.14
C ASN A 31 6.03 14.78 -2.07
N ALA A 32 5.23 13.72 -2.14
CA ALA A 32 5.73 12.36 -2.30
C ALA A 32 6.01 12.04 -3.77
N ILE A 33 7.02 11.23 -4.02
CA ILE A 33 7.28 10.61 -5.32
C ILE A 33 6.50 9.30 -5.37
N VAL A 34 5.68 9.10 -6.40
CA VAL A 34 4.89 7.88 -6.55
C VAL A 34 5.40 7.03 -7.69
N VAL A 35 5.71 5.77 -7.39
CA VAL A 35 6.14 4.76 -8.35
C VAL A 35 5.05 3.67 -8.41
N PRO A 36 4.21 3.65 -9.46
CA PRO A 36 3.10 2.72 -9.56
C PRO A 36 3.54 1.35 -10.06
N VAL A 37 3.04 0.30 -9.40
CA VAL A 37 3.10 -1.09 -9.84
C VAL A 37 1.69 -1.63 -9.95
N MET A 38 1.34 -2.27 -11.06
CA MET A 38 0.00 -2.80 -11.28
C MET A 38 0.04 -4.31 -11.49
N THR A 39 -0.80 -5.03 -10.76
CA THR A 39 -0.99 -6.46 -11.02
C THR A 39 -1.79 -6.69 -12.31
N LYS A 40 -1.69 -7.88 -12.89
CA LYS A 40 -2.48 -8.28 -14.09
C LYS A 40 -3.99 -8.08 -13.86
N SER A 41 -4.47 -8.35 -12.65
CA SER A 41 -5.88 -8.15 -12.30
C SER A 41 -6.25 -6.65 -12.27
N ALA A 42 -5.36 -5.76 -11.86
CA ALA A 42 -5.61 -4.32 -11.85
C ALA A 42 -5.86 -3.76 -13.26
N LEU A 43 -5.19 -4.33 -14.28
CA LEU A 43 -5.31 -3.92 -15.68
C LEU A 43 -6.74 -4.09 -16.24
N GLN A 44 -7.58 -4.90 -15.59
CA GLN A 44 -8.98 -5.08 -15.96
C GLN A 44 -9.88 -3.93 -15.48
N PHE A 45 -9.44 -3.15 -14.49
CA PHE A 45 -10.21 -2.08 -13.86
C PHE A 45 -9.75 -0.69 -14.28
N ILE A 46 -8.44 -0.47 -14.39
CA ILE A 46 -7.85 0.79 -14.84
C ILE A 46 -6.69 0.51 -15.81
N LYS A 47 -6.42 1.48 -16.69
CA LYS A 47 -5.36 1.32 -17.68
C LYS A 47 -4.04 1.92 -17.20
N PRO A 48 -2.88 1.27 -17.48
CA PRO A 48 -1.56 1.80 -17.11
C PRO A 48 -1.32 3.21 -17.65
N LEU A 49 -1.81 3.52 -18.84
CA LEU A 49 -1.68 4.84 -19.45
C LEU A 49 -2.29 5.94 -18.57
N SER A 50 -3.49 5.69 -18.00
CA SER A 50 -4.14 6.65 -17.10
C SER A 50 -3.34 6.85 -15.83
N VAL A 51 -2.79 5.77 -15.26
CA VAL A 51 -1.97 5.81 -14.06
C VAL A 51 -0.66 6.54 -14.33
N ALA A 52 0.03 6.23 -15.44
CA ALA A 52 1.29 6.87 -15.84
C ALA A 52 1.11 8.37 -16.05
N ALA A 53 0.02 8.78 -16.73
CA ALA A 53 -0.26 10.19 -17.01
C ALA A 53 -0.47 11.01 -15.72
N ILE A 54 -1.07 10.41 -14.69
CA ILE A 54 -1.30 11.09 -13.41
C ILE A 54 -0.05 11.02 -12.51
N ALA A 55 0.62 9.87 -12.48
CA ALA A 55 1.83 9.71 -11.68
C ALA A 55 3.03 10.51 -12.24
N GLY A 56 3.03 10.81 -13.53
CA GLY A 56 4.18 11.43 -14.20
C GLY A 56 5.41 10.51 -14.26
N SER A 57 5.20 9.21 -14.10
CA SER A 57 6.25 8.18 -14.04
C SER A 57 5.85 6.90 -14.76
N LYS A 58 6.83 6.04 -15.05
CA LYS A 58 6.60 4.71 -15.62
C LYS A 58 5.72 3.89 -14.66
N VAL A 59 4.79 3.13 -15.23
CA VAL A 59 4.01 2.10 -14.51
C VAL A 59 4.63 0.75 -14.79
N TYR A 60 4.90 0.00 -13.75
CA TYR A 60 5.47 -1.35 -13.83
C TYR A 60 4.36 -2.40 -13.75
N THR A 61 4.35 -3.34 -14.68
CA THR A 61 3.27 -4.36 -14.77
C THR A 61 3.79 -5.79 -14.80
N GLU A 62 4.99 -6.02 -15.30
CA GLU A 62 5.55 -7.35 -15.56
C GLU A 62 6.90 -7.50 -14.88
N LEU A 63 7.18 -8.70 -14.34
CA LEU A 63 8.44 -9.03 -13.72
C LEU A 63 9.61 -9.02 -14.72
N PHE A 64 9.33 -9.39 -15.97
CA PHE A 64 10.34 -9.56 -17.03
C PHE A 64 10.26 -8.50 -18.14
N ASP A 65 9.40 -7.48 -18.01
CA ASP A 65 9.32 -6.33 -18.94
C ASP A 65 10.46 -5.33 -18.76
N LEU A 66 11.41 -5.74 -18.06
CA LEU A 66 12.60 -4.96 -17.81
C LEU A 66 13.59 -5.33 -18.91
N THR A 67 13.90 -4.43 -19.84
CA THR A 67 15.00 -4.57 -20.82
C THR A 67 16.29 -4.99 -20.12
N ALA A 68 17.27 -5.49 -20.83
CA ALA A 68 18.48 -6.20 -20.35
C ALA A 68 19.30 -5.60 -19.17
N GLU A 69 18.98 -4.42 -18.69
CA GLU A 69 19.48 -3.83 -17.43
C GLU A 69 18.73 -4.36 -16.17
N ALA A 70 17.81 -5.23 -16.36
CA ALA A 70 16.69 -5.53 -15.49
C ALA A 70 16.87 -6.77 -14.61
N GLU A 71 17.96 -7.45 -14.64
CA GLU A 71 18.20 -8.57 -13.71
C GLU A 71 18.22 -8.14 -12.24
N MET A 72 18.35 -6.83 -11.98
CA MET A 72 18.27 -6.23 -10.65
C MET A 72 17.07 -5.30 -10.45
N GLY A 73 16.22 -5.13 -11.47
CA GLY A 73 15.18 -4.08 -11.48
C GLY A 73 14.17 -4.17 -10.33
N HIS A 74 13.69 -5.35 -9.95
CA HIS A 74 12.78 -5.51 -8.82
C HIS A 74 13.47 -5.24 -7.48
N ILE A 75 14.75 -5.61 -7.32
CA ILE A 75 15.52 -5.34 -6.10
C ILE A 75 15.79 -3.84 -5.99
N GLU A 76 16.21 -3.20 -7.07
CA GLU A 76 16.46 -1.76 -7.11
C GLU A 76 15.18 -0.97 -6.87
N LEU A 77 14.08 -1.37 -7.51
CA LEU A 77 12.77 -0.76 -7.33
C LEU A 77 12.29 -0.87 -5.88
N SER A 78 12.44 -2.03 -5.24
CA SER A 78 12.12 -2.22 -3.83
C SER A 78 12.99 -1.36 -2.91
N ARG A 79 14.30 -1.26 -3.19
CA ARG A 79 15.25 -0.50 -2.38
C ARG A 79 15.12 1.02 -2.53
N SER A 80 14.71 1.50 -3.70
CA SER A 80 14.52 2.93 -3.98
C SER A 80 13.31 3.53 -3.25
N ALA A 81 12.38 2.70 -2.78
CA ALA A 81 11.22 3.15 -2.04
C ALA A 81 11.54 3.44 -0.56
N ASP A 82 10.84 4.40 0.02
CA ASP A 82 10.81 4.61 1.48
C ASP A 82 9.72 3.77 2.14
N ILE A 83 8.62 3.51 1.42
CA ILE A 83 7.50 2.67 1.83
C ILE A 83 6.90 1.93 0.64
N ILE A 84 6.24 0.81 0.92
CA ILE A 84 5.36 0.15 -0.04
C ILE A 84 3.91 0.28 0.45
N LEU A 85 3.03 0.73 -0.44
CA LEU A 85 1.61 0.86 -0.18
C LEU A 85 0.82 0.01 -1.17
N VAL A 86 0.05 -0.95 -0.69
CA VAL A 86 -0.87 -1.76 -1.50
C VAL A 86 -2.28 -1.18 -1.39
N ALA A 87 -2.75 -0.49 -2.41
CA ALA A 87 -4.05 0.18 -2.41
C ALA A 87 -4.68 0.23 -3.83
N PRO A 88 -5.77 -0.49 -4.04
CA PRO A 88 -6.43 -1.43 -3.13
C PRO A 88 -5.64 -2.72 -2.91
N ALA A 89 -5.82 -3.36 -1.74
CA ALA A 89 -5.35 -4.71 -1.47
C ALA A 89 -6.53 -5.69 -1.56
N SER A 90 -6.57 -6.51 -2.62
CA SER A 90 -7.61 -7.53 -2.82
C SER A 90 -7.41 -8.72 -1.87
N ALA A 91 -8.46 -9.52 -1.64
CA ALA A 91 -8.36 -10.73 -0.83
C ALA A 91 -7.36 -11.74 -1.41
N ASP A 92 -7.29 -11.87 -2.74
CA ASP A 92 -6.30 -12.69 -3.43
C ASP A 92 -4.88 -12.21 -3.11
N PHE A 93 -4.65 -10.92 -3.21
CA PHE A 93 -3.32 -10.36 -2.97
C PHE A 93 -2.89 -10.46 -1.50
N LEU A 94 -3.81 -10.26 -0.55
CA LEU A 94 -3.56 -10.53 0.89
C LEU A 94 -3.21 -12.00 1.13
N SER A 95 -3.86 -12.93 0.41
CA SER A 95 -3.53 -14.35 0.48
C SER A 95 -2.13 -14.66 -0.05
N LYS A 96 -1.72 -14.04 -1.17
CA LYS A 96 -0.36 -14.16 -1.71
C LYS A 96 0.68 -13.65 -0.73
N MET A 97 0.45 -12.48 -0.13
CA MET A 97 1.33 -11.93 0.90
C MET A 97 1.49 -12.87 2.08
N ALA A 98 0.38 -13.37 2.65
CA ALA A 98 0.39 -14.29 3.78
C ALA A 98 1.07 -15.64 3.52
N GLN A 99 1.20 -16.03 2.24
CA GLN A 99 1.85 -17.27 1.82
C GLN A 99 3.30 -17.06 1.36
N GLY A 100 3.78 -15.81 1.29
CA GLY A 100 5.10 -15.50 0.74
C GLY A 100 5.22 -15.82 -0.75
N SER A 101 4.14 -15.69 -1.53
CA SER A 101 4.16 -15.91 -2.97
C SER A 101 4.98 -14.83 -3.67
N CYS A 102 5.68 -15.21 -4.75
CA CYS A 102 6.48 -14.31 -5.60
C CYS A 102 6.33 -14.67 -7.08
N ASP A 103 5.08 -14.84 -7.53
CA ASP A 103 4.72 -15.27 -8.88
C ASP A 103 4.46 -14.10 -9.86
N ASP A 104 4.45 -12.88 -9.36
CA ASP A 104 4.36 -11.65 -10.14
C ASP A 104 5.29 -10.55 -9.57
N LEU A 105 5.43 -9.43 -10.31
CA LEU A 105 6.29 -8.33 -9.90
C LEU A 105 5.89 -7.76 -8.52
N ALA A 106 4.60 -7.56 -8.29
CA ALA A 106 4.09 -6.94 -7.07
C ALA A 106 4.38 -7.81 -5.83
N SER A 107 4.10 -9.11 -5.89
CA SER A 107 4.38 -10.06 -4.81
C SER A 107 5.89 -10.24 -4.58
N THR A 108 6.68 -10.25 -5.66
CA THR A 108 8.16 -10.33 -5.57
C THR A 108 8.74 -9.10 -4.86
N LEU A 109 8.27 -7.89 -5.20
CA LEU A 109 8.69 -6.65 -4.54
C LEU A 109 8.41 -6.66 -3.05
N LEU A 110 7.23 -7.16 -2.65
CA LEU A 110 6.84 -7.24 -1.23
C LEU A 110 7.67 -8.26 -0.46
N LEU A 111 8.02 -9.39 -1.06
CA LEU A 111 8.87 -10.39 -0.41
C LEU A 111 10.34 -9.95 -0.31
N ALA A 112 10.80 -9.10 -1.25
CA ALA A 112 12.18 -8.63 -1.33
C ALA A 112 12.45 -7.32 -0.58
N THR A 113 11.42 -6.72 0.06
CA THR A 113 11.57 -5.41 0.70
C THR A 113 12.00 -5.50 2.17
N ASP A 114 12.78 -4.50 2.59
CA ASP A 114 13.08 -4.19 3.98
C ASP A 114 12.35 -2.92 4.48
N LYS A 115 11.45 -2.39 3.64
CA LYS A 115 10.71 -1.14 3.91
C LYS A 115 9.38 -1.41 4.60
N PRO A 116 8.84 -0.43 5.34
CA PRO A 116 7.49 -0.53 5.88
C PRO A 116 6.46 -0.79 4.79
N VAL A 117 5.60 -1.79 5.02
CA VAL A 117 4.53 -2.18 4.10
C VAL A 117 3.18 -1.79 4.70
N PHE A 118 2.37 -1.12 3.89
CA PHE A 118 1.00 -0.71 4.23
C PHE A 118 0.02 -1.36 3.25
N VAL A 119 -1.10 -1.81 3.77
CA VAL A 119 -2.18 -2.37 2.94
C VAL A 119 -3.50 -1.66 3.22
N ALA A 120 -4.23 -1.31 2.17
CA ALA A 120 -5.60 -0.79 2.24
C ALA A 120 -6.56 -1.84 1.66
N PRO A 121 -7.13 -2.73 2.49
CA PRO A 121 -7.99 -3.82 2.03
C PRO A 121 -9.23 -3.31 1.31
N SER A 122 -9.61 -4.04 0.24
CA SER A 122 -10.83 -3.77 -0.53
C SER A 122 -11.41 -5.06 -1.08
N MET A 123 -12.61 -5.41 -0.61
CA MET A 123 -13.33 -6.60 -1.03
C MET A 123 -14.80 -6.54 -0.61
N ASN A 124 -15.60 -7.49 -1.08
CA ASN A 124 -16.96 -7.68 -0.63
C ASN A 124 -17.02 -8.00 0.88
N VAL A 125 -18.12 -7.63 1.55
CA VAL A 125 -18.31 -7.81 3.00
C VAL A 125 -18.18 -9.28 3.44
N ARG A 126 -18.67 -10.22 2.64
CA ARG A 126 -18.57 -11.66 2.94
C ARG A 126 -17.14 -12.17 2.81
N MET A 127 -16.41 -11.68 1.81
CA MET A 127 -14.99 -11.96 1.65
C MET A 127 -14.18 -11.40 2.82
N TRP A 128 -14.53 -10.19 3.29
CA TRP A 128 -13.86 -9.57 4.44
C TRP A 128 -14.02 -10.41 5.71
N HIS A 129 -15.26 -10.84 6.01
CA HIS A 129 -15.55 -11.65 7.20
C HIS A 129 -15.19 -13.14 7.04
N HIS A 130 -14.73 -13.56 5.87
CA HIS A 130 -14.36 -14.96 5.66
C HIS A 130 -13.16 -15.34 6.55
N PRO A 131 -13.20 -16.50 7.26
CA PRO A 131 -12.11 -16.91 8.15
C PRO A 131 -10.73 -16.95 7.49
N ALA A 132 -10.67 -17.33 6.21
CA ALA A 132 -9.41 -17.33 5.46
C ALA A 132 -8.83 -15.92 5.28
N THR A 133 -9.67 -14.92 4.99
CA THR A 133 -9.24 -13.53 4.86
C THR A 133 -8.72 -12.99 6.19
N GLN A 134 -9.45 -13.25 7.28
CA GLN A 134 -9.03 -12.80 8.62
C GLN A 134 -7.73 -13.49 9.06
N ARG A 135 -7.57 -14.79 8.78
CA ARG A 135 -6.31 -15.50 9.04
C ARG A 135 -5.14 -14.91 8.25
N ASN A 136 -5.33 -14.64 6.95
CA ASN A 136 -4.30 -14.05 6.11
C ASN A 136 -3.94 -12.64 6.57
N LEU A 137 -4.93 -11.84 6.98
CA LEU A 137 -4.70 -10.49 7.50
C LEU A 137 -3.90 -10.53 8.81
N ASN A 138 -4.24 -11.44 9.73
CA ASN A 138 -3.47 -11.62 10.96
C ASN A 138 -2.03 -12.02 10.66
N ALA A 139 -1.82 -12.98 9.75
CA ALA A 139 -0.48 -13.42 9.38
C ALA A 139 0.38 -12.26 8.84
N ILE A 140 -0.12 -11.46 7.90
CA ILE A 140 0.66 -10.34 7.38
C ILE A 140 0.90 -9.22 8.41
N ASN A 141 -0.04 -9.02 9.35
CA ASN A 141 0.16 -8.07 10.45
C ASN A 141 1.22 -8.58 11.44
N ASP A 142 1.23 -9.87 11.74
CA ASP A 142 2.27 -10.53 12.57
C ASP A 142 3.64 -10.42 11.90
N ASP A 143 3.71 -10.44 10.57
CA ASP A 143 4.92 -10.21 9.76
C ASP A 143 5.31 -8.72 9.67
N GLY A 144 4.58 -7.81 10.33
CA GLY A 144 4.90 -6.38 10.42
C GLY A 144 4.24 -5.49 9.36
N THR A 145 3.33 -6.02 8.54
CA THR A 145 2.51 -5.20 7.62
C THR A 145 1.50 -4.36 8.41
N ILE A 146 1.28 -3.13 8.00
CA ILE A 146 0.37 -2.20 8.65
C ILE A 146 -0.92 -2.09 7.82
N THR A 147 -2.06 -2.40 8.43
CA THR A 147 -3.37 -2.35 7.78
C THR A 147 -4.05 -0.99 7.98
N ILE A 148 -4.55 -0.39 6.90
CA ILE A 148 -5.31 0.87 6.90
C ILE A 148 -6.76 0.56 6.48
N GLY A 149 -7.69 0.66 7.41
CA GLY A 149 -9.08 0.28 7.19
C GLY A 149 -9.33 -1.23 7.29
N PRO A 150 -10.31 -1.78 6.56
CA PRO A 150 -11.21 -1.12 5.61
C PRO A 150 -12.30 -0.30 6.30
N ASN A 151 -12.97 0.56 5.53
CA ASN A 151 -14.12 1.32 5.98
C ASN A 151 -15.44 0.52 5.83
N GLU A 152 -16.43 0.91 6.61
CA GLU A 152 -17.81 0.46 6.45
C GLU A 152 -18.54 1.31 5.42
N GLY A 153 -19.44 0.71 4.65
CA GLY A 153 -20.28 1.45 3.71
C GLY A 153 -20.92 0.58 2.62
N GLY A 154 -21.65 1.24 1.74
CA GLY A 154 -22.24 0.59 0.57
C GLY A 154 -21.19 0.16 -0.44
N MET A 155 -21.36 -1.00 -1.01
CA MET A 155 -20.46 -1.60 -2.00
C MET A 155 -21.10 -1.63 -3.39
N ALA A 156 -20.29 -1.75 -4.43
CA ALA A 156 -20.75 -1.83 -5.82
C ALA A 156 -21.71 -3.02 -6.09
N CYS A 157 -21.63 -4.07 -5.27
CA CYS A 157 -22.55 -5.20 -5.34
C CYS A 157 -23.88 -4.99 -4.63
N GLY A 158 -24.14 -3.81 -4.04
CA GLY A 158 -25.36 -3.48 -3.31
C GLY A 158 -25.36 -3.92 -1.84
N GLU A 159 -24.32 -4.59 -1.36
CA GLU A 159 -24.18 -4.94 0.06
C GLU A 159 -23.64 -3.75 0.86
N PHE A 160 -23.91 -3.75 2.18
CA PHE A 160 -23.42 -2.75 3.13
C PHE A 160 -22.62 -3.43 4.25
N GLY A 161 -21.48 -2.86 4.62
CA GLY A 161 -20.66 -3.33 5.73
C GLY A 161 -19.17 -3.02 5.53
N LEU A 162 -18.33 -3.68 6.33
CA LEU A 162 -16.86 -3.57 6.23
C LEU A 162 -16.34 -4.23 4.96
N GLY A 163 -15.35 -3.60 4.32
CA GLY A 163 -14.68 -4.10 3.11
C GLY A 163 -14.39 -3.03 2.06
N ARG A 164 -14.91 -1.81 2.25
CA ARG A 164 -14.53 -0.67 1.38
C ARG A 164 -13.10 -0.23 1.68
N MET A 165 -12.31 -0.03 0.62
CA MET A 165 -11.01 0.63 0.77
C MET A 165 -11.20 1.99 1.46
N SER A 166 -10.36 2.27 2.46
CA SER A 166 -10.27 3.61 3.08
C SER A 166 -10.16 4.69 2.02
N GLU A 167 -10.71 5.86 2.30
CA GLU A 167 -10.66 6.95 1.34
C GLU A 167 -9.21 7.43 1.15
N PRO A 168 -8.83 7.87 -0.06
CA PRO A 168 -7.47 8.33 -0.34
C PRO A 168 -6.95 9.37 0.65
N THR A 169 -7.83 10.27 1.13
CA THR A 169 -7.50 11.27 2.14
C THR A 169 -7.14 10.66 3.49
N GLU A 170 -7.84 9.60 3.91
CA GLU A 170 -7.57 8.88 5.15
C GLU A 170 -6.23 8.14 5.08
N ILE A 171 -5.96 7.48 3.95
CA ILE A 171 -4.69 6.78 3.71
C ILE A 171 -3.53 7.78 3.81
N VAL A 172 -3.62 8.92 3.13
CA VAL A 172 -2.57 9.95 3.15
C VAL A 172 -2.40 10.56 4.55
N ALA A 173 -3.49 10.80 5.27
CA ALA A 173 -3.45 11.29 6.65
C ALA A 173 -2.75 10.28 7.57
N PHE A 174 -3.05 8.99 7.43
CA PHE A 174 -2.39 7.91 8.18
C PHE A 174 -0.89 7.88 7.91
N LEU A 175 -0.48 7.86 6.64
CA LEU A 175 0.94 7.84 6.25
C LEU A 175 1.68 9.09 6.76
N ASN A 176 1.07 10.27 6.69
CA ASN A 176 1.64 11.49 7.25
C ASN A 176 1.84 11.39 8.77
N SER A 177 0.91 10.76 9.49
CA SER A 177 1.03 10.55 10.94
C SER A 177 2.15 9.57 11.28
N TYR A 178 2.32 8.52 10.48
CA TYR A 178 3.39 7.53 10.64
C TYR A 178 4.78 8.18 10.55
N PHE A 179 4.98 9.12 9.62
CA PHE A 179 6.25 9.81 9.44
C PHE A 179 6.41 11.08 10.30
N LYS A 180 5.46 11.39 11.19
CA LYS A 180 5.68 12.50 12.14
C LYS A 180 6.74 12.10 13.15
N PRO A 181 7.77 12.94 13.38
CA PRO A 181 8.71 12.70 14.45
C PRO A 181 7.95 12.66 15.77
N VAL A 182 8.19 11.61 16.56
CA VAL A 182 7.70 11.55 17.94
C VAL A 182 8.45 12.62 18.71
N SER A 183 7.78 13.73 19.08
CA SER A 183 8.35 14.74 19.96
C SER A 183 8.44 14.13 21.35
N TYR A 184 9.60 13.60 21.70
CA TYR A 184 9.93 13.25 23.07
C TYR A 184 10.16 14.58 23.82
N THR A 185 9.14 15.05 24.54
CA THR A 185 9.37 16.02 25.62
C THR A 185 10.10 15.29 26.73
N HIS A 186 11.41 15.50 26.85
CA HIS A 186 12.17 15.14 28.03
C HIS A 186 11.59 15.92 29.20
N LEU A 187 10.77 15.26 30.02
CA LEU A 187 10.48 15.72 31.36
C LEU A 187 11.77 15.53 32.19
N THR A 188 12.58 16.55 32.30
CA THR A 188 13.64 16.61 33.29
C THR A 188 13.00 16.62 34.68
N LEU A 189 13.13 15.51 35.39
CA LEU A 189 12.76 15.48 36.83
C LEU A 189 13.60 16.51 37.56
N PRO A 190 13.01 17.37 38.39
CA PRO A 190 13.79 18.30 39.22
C PRO A 190 14.65 17.51 40.18
N THR A 191 15.96 17.78 40.14
CA THR A 191 16.91 17.23 41.11
C THR A 191 16.58 17.82 42.49
N ILE A 192 16.03 17.01 43.38
CA ILE A 192 15.83 17.37 44.77
C ILE A 192 17.22 17.31 45.46
N TYR A 193 17.81 18.46 45.72
CA TYR A 193 18.94 18.56 46.64
C TYR A 193 18.39 18.42 48.05
N SER A 194 18.73 17.31 48.72
CA SER A 194 18.57 17.19 50.19
C SER A 194 19.68 17.98 50.85
N VAL A 195 19.30 18.89 51.78
CA VAL A 195 20.19 19.55 52.73
C VAL A 195 20.36 18.66 53.94
#